data_b2675be4f0ef7916dca611319fdbacec
#
_entry.id   b2675be4f0ef7916dca611319fdbacec
#
_cell.length_a   1.000
_cell.length_b   1.000
_cell.length_c   1.000
_cell.angle_alpha   90.00
_cell.angle_beta   90.00
_cell.angle_gamma   90.00
#
_symmetry.space_group_name_H-M   'P 1'
#
loop_
_entity.id
_entity.type
_entity.pdbx_description
1 polymer ?
#
loop_
_entity_poly.entity_id
_entity_poly.type
_entity_poly.pdbx_seq_one_letter_code
_entity_poly.pdbx_strand_id
1 'polypeptide(L)'
;MSDQMAFERAAEYRDLIEAVSTLRTKQRVIRQDMQDRDIFGYYVDKGWMCVQVFFVRQGKLIQRDVNMFPYYNDAEEDFLTYMGQFYLDSRHLKPKEIFIPGDIDQESVEALVGDEVKVFKPKRGEKKQLVNLATKNARVSLTQKFDLLEKI
;
A
#
# COMPACT_ATOMS: atom_id res chain seq x y z
N MET A 1 4.32 24.23 -16.01
CA MET A 1 4.97 23.20 -15.17
C MET A 1 4.08 22.67 -14.09
N SER A 2 3.39 23.52 -13.33
CA SER A 2 2.40 23.05 -12.37
C SER A 2 1.26 22.28 -13.02
N ASP A 3 0.92 22.61 -14.24
CA ASP A 3 -0.16 21.94 -14.99
C ASP A 3 0.17 20.48 -15.32
N GLN A 4 1.44 20.19 -15.61
CA GLN A 4 1.86 18.81 -15.89
C GLN A 4 1.77 17.92 -14.64
N MET A 5 2.15 18.46 -13.48
CA MET A 5 2.08 17.70 -12.23
C MET A 5 0.63 17.43 -11.83
N ALA A 6 -0.26 18.39 -11.98
CA ALA A 6 -1.68 18.19 -11.72
C ALA A 6 -2.28 17.16 -12.67
N PHE A 7 -1.84 17.17 -13.92
CA PHE A 7 -2.31 16.23 -14.95
C PHE A 7 -1.87 14.80 -14.62
N GLU A 8 -0.64 14.62 -14.19
CA GLU A 8 -0.11 13.31 -13.81
C GLU A 8 -0.85 12.75 -12.58
N ARG A 9 -1.15 13.59 -11.60
CA ARG A 9 -1.92 13.19 -10.43
C ARG A 9 -3.33 12.72 -10.83
N ALA A 10 -3.98 13.43 -11.72
CA ALA A 10 -5.29 13.06 -12.19
C ALA A 10 -5.28 11.70 -12.90
N ALA A 11 -4.24 11.44 -13.70
CA ALA A 11 -4.07 10.15 -14.38
C ALA A 11 -3.85 9.02 -13.39
N GLU A 12 -3.02 9.23 -12.35
CA GLU A 12 -2.77 8.21 -11.33
C GLU A 12 -4.03 7.89 -10.52
N TYR A 13 -4.82 8.89 -10.16
CA TYR A 13 -6.09 8.66 -9.48
C TYR A 13 -7.08 7.90 -10.36
N ARG A 14 -7.12 8.22 -11.63
CA ARG A 14 -7.98 7.52 -12.58
C ARG A 14 -7.60 6.05 -12.68
N ASP A 15 -6.30 5.76 -12.79
CA ASP A 15 -5.80 4.39 -12.86
C ASP A 15 -6.17 3.60 -11.61
N LEU A 16 -6.07 4.21 -10.44
CA LEU A 16 -6.44 3.59 -9.19
C LEU A 16 -7.93 3.25 -9.15
N ILE A 17 -8.78 4.19 -9.56
CA ILE A 17 -10.23 3.99 -9.57
C ILE A 17 -10.61 2.88 -10.55
N GLU A 18 -10.00 2.87 -11.73
CA GLU A 18 -10.27 1.84 -12.73
C GLU A 18 -9.86 0.45 -12.24
N ALA A 19 -8.69 0.33 -11.60
CA ALA A 19 -8.22 -0.95 -11.06
C ALA A 19 -9.18 -1.48 -10.00
N VAL A 20 -9.62 -0.64 -9.06
CA VAL A 20 -10.54 -1.04 -8.01
C VAL A 20 -11.92 -1.37 -8.58
N SER A 21 -12.39 -0.60 -9.54
CA SER A 21 -13.67 -0.87 -10.19
C SER A 21 -13.68 -2.20 -10.93
N THR A 22 -12.60 -2.52 -11.63
CA THR A 22 -12.43 -3.79 -12.32
C THR A 22 -12.49 -4.96 -11.33
N LEU A 23 -11.77 -4.83 -10.21
CA LEU A 23 -11.76 -5.86 -9.18
C LEU A 23 -13.14 -6.05 -8.57
N ARG A 24 -13.86 -4.97 -8.30
CA ARG A 24 -15.22 -5.07 -7.76
C ARG A 24 -16.18 -5.77 -8.71
N THR A 25 -16.06 -5.49 -10.01
CA THR A 25 -16.89 -6.13 -11.01
C THR A 25 -16.65 -7.64 -11.03
N LYS A 26 -15.39 -8.04 -10.97
CA LYS A 26 -15.04 -9.46 -10.93
C LYS A 26 -15.49 -10.12 -9.63
N GLN A 27 -15.38 -9.42 -8.51
CA GLN A 27 -15.77 -9.95 -7.20
C GLN A 27 -17.27 -10.13 -7.08
N ARG A 28 -18.07 -9.38 -7.82
CA ARG A 28 -19.53 -9.63 -7.88
C ARG A 28 -19.86 -11.01 -8.43
N VAL A 29 -19.02 -11.52 -9.32
CA VAL A 29 -19.17 -12.86 -9.88
C VAL A 29 -18.69 -13.91 -8.89
N ILE A 30 -17.66 -13.59 -8.09
CA ILE A 30 -17.05 -14.48 -7.11
C ILE A 30 -17.35 -13.93 -5.72
N ARG A 31 -18.54 -14.21 -5.21
CA ARG A 31 -19.00 -13.68 -3.90
C ARG A 31 -18.13 -14.02 -2.71
N GLN A 32 -17.13 -14.87 -2.89
CA GLN A 32 -16.29 -15.36 -1.79
C GLN A 32 -15.19 -14.41 -1.37
N ASP A 33 -14.97 -13.32 -2.12
CA ASP A 33 -13.79 -12.49 -1.92
C ASP A 33 -14.13 -11.09 -1.38
N MET A 34 -15.12 -11.01 -0.48
CA MET A 34 -15.49 -9.75 0.18
C MET A 34 -14.80 -9.62 1.54
N GLN A 35 -13.52 -9.92 1.57
CA GLN A 35 -12.73 -9.86 2.80
C GLN A 35 -12.22 -8.45 3.06
N ASP A 36 -12.03 -8.14 4.34
CA ASP A 36 -11.34 -6.92 4.75
C ASP A 36 -9.85 -7.13 4.57
N ARG A 37 -9.20 -6.19 3.88
CA ARG A 37 -7.78 -6.28 3.54
C ARG A 37 -7.07 -4.96 3.73
N ASP A 38 -5.84 -5.03 4.22
CA ASP A 38 -4.92 -3.91 4.14
C ASP A 38 -3.81 -4.31 3.17
N ILE A 39 -3.56 -3.45 2.17
CA ILE A 39 -2.61 -3.73 1.11
C ILE A 39 -1.47 -2.74 1.21
N PHE A 40 -0.26 -3.25 1.40
CA PHE A 40 0.92 -2.43 1.63
C PHE A 40 1.82 -2.42 0.42
N GLY A 41 2.37 -1.24 0.13
CA GLY A 41 3.46 -1.07 -0.80
C GLY A 41 4.41 -0.03 -0.26
N TYR A 42 5.68 -0.07 -0.67
CA TYR A 42 6.64 0.92 -0.23
C TYR A 42 7.65 1.21 -1.33
N TYR A 43 8.31 2.35 -1.19
CA TYR A 43 9.39 2.76 -2.08
C TYR A 43 10.42 3.53 -1.28
N VAL A 44 11.70 3.29 -1.57
CA VAL A 44 12.79 4.02 -0.92
C VAL A 44 13.63 4.71 -1.97
N ASP A 45 14.04 5.95 -1.65
CA ASP A 45 14.91 6.72 -2.53
C ASP A 45 15.53 7.85 -1.71
N LYS A 46 16.80 8.12 -1.96
CA LYS A 46 17.53 9.25 -1.35
C LYS A 46 17.43 9.30 0.18
N GLY A 47 17.44 8.14 0.82
CA GLY A 47 17.39 8.06 2.28
C GLY A 47 16.00 8.19 2.88
N TRP A 48 14.96 8.21 2.07
CA TRP A 48 13.57 8.30 2.52
C TRP A 48 12.79 7.07 2.12
N MET A 49 11.81 6.71 2.96
CA MET A 49 10.86 5.64 2.67
C MET A 49 9.46 6.22 2.59
N CYS A 50 8.70 5.78 1.60
CA CYS A 50 7.29 6.09 1.49
C CYS A 50 6.51 4.78 1.58
N VAL A 51 5.56 4.70 2.49
CA VAL A 51 4.69 3.53 2.62
C VAL A 51 3.27 3.94 2.24
N GLN A 52 2.68 3.16 1.36
CA GLN A 52 1.30 3.32 0.91
C GLN A 52 0.47 2.17 1.44
N VAL A 53 -0.68 2.47 2.04
CA VAL A 53 -1.61 1.46 2.53
C VAL A 53 -2.97 1.69 1.89
N PHE A 54 -3.55 0.64 1.33
CA PHE A 54 -4.92 0.65 0.84
C PHE A 54 -5.80 -0.12 1.81
N PHE A 55 -6.88 0.51 2.26
CA PHE A 55 -7.85 -0.13 3.16
C PHE A 55 -9.04 -0.62 2.34
N VAL A 56 -9.18 -1.92 2.24
CA VAL A 56 -10.31 -2.56 1.54
C VAL A 56 -11.22 -3.18 2.59
N ARG A 57 -12.49 -2.82 2.55
CA ARG A 57 -13.49 -3.34 3.49
C ARG A 57 -14.68 -3.84 2.68
N GLN A 58 -15.04 -5.11 2.88
CA GLN A 58 -16.10 -5.77 2.13
C GLN A 58 -15.88 -5.65 0.61
N GLY A 59 -14.63 -5.82 0.19
CA GLY A 59 -14.26 -5.75 -1.22
C GLY A 59 -14.18 -4.34 -1.82
N LYS A 60 -14.37 -3.29 -1.00
CA LYS A 60 -14.34 -1.90 -1.48
C LYS A 60 -13.15 -1.15 -0.89
N LEU A 61 -12.46 -0.40 -1.75
CA LEU A 61 -11.41 0.52 -1.29
C LEU A 61 -12.10 1.71 -0.62
N ILE A 62 -11.90 1.84 0.70
CA ILE A 62 -12.54 2.92 1.46
C ILE A 62 -11.59 4.06 1.80
N GLN A 63 -10.30 3.81 1.82
CA GLN A 63 -9.32 4.81 2.23
C GLN A 63 -7.93 4.37 1.82
N ARG A 64 -7.03 5.34 1.68
CA ARG A 64 -5.60 5.09 1.52
C ARG A 64 -4.83 6.02 2.44
N ASP A 65 -3.70 5.53 2.97
CA ASP A 65 -2.78 6.31 3.76
C ASP A 65 -1.42 6.34 3.09
N VAL A 66 -0.74 7.49 3.19
CA VAL A 66 0.61 7.68 2.70
C VAL A 66 1.45 8.21 3.85
N ASN A 67 2.57 7.57 4.12
CA ASN A 67 3.50 8.02 5.15
C ASN A 67 4.90 8.04 4.59
N MET A 68 5.64 9.10 4.89
CA MET A 68 7.02 9.27 4.45
C MET A 68 7.90 9.54 5.65
N PHE A 69 9.03 8.88 5.70
CA PHE A 69 9.98 9.05 6.82
C PHE A 69 11.37 8.70 6.35
N PRO A 70 12.41 9.28 6.97
CA PRO A 70 13.77 8.87 6.69
C PRO A 70 14.00 7.45 7.19
N TYR A 71 14.76 6.65 6.43
CA TYR A 71 15.09 5.31 6.89
C TYR A 71 16.60 5.23 7.16
N TYR A 72 16.99 4.42 8.14
CA TYR A 72 18.34 4.43 8.68
C TYR A 72 19.05 3.09 8.59
N ASN A 73 18.30 1.99 8.65
CA ASN A 73 18.88 0.65 8.64
C ASN A 73 18.75 0.04 7.25
N ASP A 74 17.85 -0.90 7.10
CA ASP A 74 17.51 -1.38 5.77
C ASP A 74 16.00 -1.22 5.56
N ALA A 75 15.59 -1.32 4.30
CA ALA A 75 14.20 -1.05 3.94
C ALA A 75 13.25 -2.02 4.63
N GLU A 76 13.63 -3.29 4.73
CA GLU A 76 12.77 -4.29 5.34
C GLU A 76 12.57 -4.03 6.84
N GLU A 77 13.63 -3.77 7.57
CA GLU A 77 13.54 -3.51 9.01
C GLU A 77 12.68 -2.29 9.31
N ASP A 78 12.88 -1.22 8.56
CA ASP A 78 12.14 0.02 8.78
C ASP A 78 10.68 -0.13 8.37
N PHE A 79 10.41 -0.91 7.32
CA PHE A 79 9.05 -1.23 6.93
C PHE A 79 8.33 -2.04 8.03
N LEU A 80 9.00 -3.04 8.59
CA LEU A 80 8.44 -3.86 9.66
C LEU A 80 8.18 -3.02 10.91
N THR A 81 9.09 -2.12 11.24
CA THR A 81 8.91 -1.20 12.36
C THR A 81 7.68 -0.31 12.14
N TYR A 82 7.52 0.20 10.92
CA TYR A 82 6.35 0.99 10.56
C TYR A 82 5.05 0.18 10.72
N MET A 83 5.03 -1.05 10.23
CA MET A 83 3.84 -1.90 10.36
C MET A 83 3.49 -2.17 11.83
N GLY A 84 4.50 -2.42 12.66
CA GLY A 84 4.28 -2.63 14.07
C GLY A 84 3.63 -1.44 14.74
N GLN A 85 4.15 -0.25 14.47
CA GLN A 85 3.59 0.99 15.01
C GLN A 85 2.19 1.27 14.45
N PHE A 86 2.00 0.98 13.16
CA PHE A 86 0.72 1.20 12.50
C PHE A 86 -0.41 0.41 13.20
N TYR A 87 -0.17 -0.85 13.52
CA TYR A 87 -1.19 -1.68 14.14
C TYR A 87 -1.26 -1.54 15.67
N LEU A 88 -0.27 -0.89 16.30
CA LEU A 88 -0.37 -0.50 17.69
C LEU A 88 -1.31 0.71 17.88
N ASP A 89 -1.49 1.51 16.85
CA ASP A 89 -2.42 2.64 16.89
C ASP A 89 -3.86 2.11 16.95
N SER A 90 -4.58 2.44 18.00
CA SER A 90 -5.94 1.95 18.20
C SER A 90 -6.93 2.39 17.13
N ARG A 91 -6.57 3.40 16.32
CA ARG A 91 -7.40 3.84 15.20
C ARG A 91 -7.35 2.88 14.02
N HIS A 92 -6.35 1.99 13.97
CA HIS A 92 -6.17 1.05 12.88
C HIS A 92 -6.58 -0.35 13.34
N LEU A 93 -7.80 -0.74 13.03
CA LEU A 93 -8.28 -2.08 13.33
C LEU A 93 -7.64 -3.08 12.38
N LYS A 94 -7.27 -4.25 12.93
CA LYS A 94 -6.66 -5.29 12.11
C LYS A 94 -7.70 -5.89 11.15
N PRO A 95 -7.34 -6.03 9.87
CA PRO A 95 -8.22 -6.65 8.89
C PRO A 95 -8.15 -8.18 8.98
N LYS A 96 -8.91 -8.86 8.15
CA LYS A 96 -8.82 -10.31 8.02
C LYS A 96 -7.56 -10.75 7.28
N GLU A 97 -7.14 -9.96 6.30
CA GLU A 97 -6.00 -10.28 5.45
C GLU A 97 -5.10 -9.06 5.27
N ILE A 98 -3.80 -9.33 5.15
CA ILE A 98 -2.80 -8.31 4.83
C ILE A 98 -2.01 -8.79 3.60
N PHE A 99 -1.87 -7.94 2.60
CA PHE A 99 -1.04 -8.19 1.43
C PHE A 99 0.23 -7.37 1.53
N ILE A 100 1.39 -8.02 1.36
CA ILE A 100 2.69 -7.39 1.49
C ILE A 100 3.52 -7.56 0.22
N PRO A 101 4.52 -6.68 -0.01
CA PRO A 101 5.44 -6.82 -1.14
C PRO A 101 6.30 -8.08 -1.06
N GLY A 102 6.79 -8.53 -2.21
CA GLY A 102 7.51 -9.79 -2.32
C GLY A 102 8.86 -9.84 -1.63
N ASP A 103 9.46 -8.68 -1.36
CA ASP A 103 10.76 -8.58 -0.70
C ASP A 103 10.67 -8.45 0.82
N ILE A 104 9.48 -8.51 1.39
CA ILE A 104 9.26 -8.47 2.82
C ILE A 104 9.04 -9.89 3.34
N ASP A 105 9.66 -10.23 4.47
CA ASP A 105 9.55 -11.55 5.07
C ASP A 105 8.15 -11.76 5.66
N GLN A 106 7.45 -12.77 5.17
CA GLN A 106 6.09 -13.06 5.58
C GLN A 106 6.01 -13.47 7.05
N GLU A 107 6.96 -14.28 7.51
CA GLU A 107 6.96 -14.74 8.91
C GLU A 107 7.12 -13.59 9.89
N SER A 108 7.95 -12.62 9.55
CA SER A 108 8.15 -11.43 10.38
C SER A 108 6.86 -10.62 10.52
N VAL A 109 6.11 -10.48 9.43
CA VAL A 109 4.83 -9.78 9.47
C VAL A 109 3.80 -10.56 10.28
N GLU A 110 3.75 -11.87 10.11
CA GLU A 110 2.86 -12.73 10.89
C GLU A 110 3.12 -12.60 12.39
N ALA A 111 4.39 -12.51 12.78
CA ALA A 111 4.74 -12.33 14.18
C ALA A 111 4.26 -10.98 14.72
N LEU A 112 4.26 -9.94 13.89
CA LEU A 112 3.80 -8.61 14.29
C LEU A 112 2.28 -8.52 14.46
N VAL A 113 1.53 -9.17 13.57
CA VAL A 113 0.07 -8.97 13.51
C VAL A 113 -0.71 -10.04 14.27
N GLY A 114 -0.09 -11.18 14.55
CA GLY A 114 -0.73 -12.25 15.30
C GLY A 114 -1.46 -13.25 14.43
N ASP A 115 -2.01 -14.28 15.08
CA ASP A 115 -2.57 -15.43 14.38
C ASP A 115 -3.95 -15.18 13.75
N GLU A 116 -4.64 -14.11 14.17
CA GLU A 116 -5.99 -13.82 13.69
C GLU A 116 -6.00 -13.20 12.29
N VAL A 117 -4.85 -12.72 11.82
CA VAL A 117 -4.73 -12.07 10.53
C VAL A 117 -3.92 -12.98 9.60
N LYS A 118 -4.43 -13.19 8.41
CA LYS A 118 -3.71 -13.95 7.38
C LYS A 118 -2.86 -13.01 6.55
N VAL A 119 -1.58 -13.31 6.44
CA VAL A 119 -0.63 -12.52 5.66
C VAL A 119 -0.35 -13.22 4.35
N PHE A 120 -0.48 -12.49 3.26
CA PHE A 120 -0.25 -13.02 1.91
C PHE A 120 0.83 -12.20 1.21
N LYS A 121 1.65 -12.91 0.47
CA LYS A 121 2.65 -12.30 -0.41
C LYS A 121 2.29 -12.71 -1.85
N PRO A 122 1.33 -11.99 -2.48
CA PRO A 122 0.85 -12.39 -3.80
C PRO A 122 1.98 -12.39 -4.82
N LYS A 123 2.01 -13.42 -5.67
CA LYS A 123 3.05 -13.55 -6.69
C LYS A 123 2.54 -13.22 -8.08
N ARG A 124 1.23 -13.27 -8.30
CA ARG A 124 0.62 -13.00 -9.61
C ARG A 124 -0.87 -12.78 -9.45
N GLY A 125 -1.51 -12.30 -10.53
CA GLY A 125 -2.95 -12.09 -10.57
C GLY A 125 -3.36 -10.75 -9.99
N GLU A 126 -4.65 -10.60 -9.72
CA GLU A 126 -5.23 -9.34 -9.26
C GLU A 126 -4.70 -8.89 -7.91
N LYS A 127 -4.47 -9.83 -7.00
CA LYS A 127 -3.91 -9.51 -5.69
C LYS A 127 -2.51 -8.91 -5.82
N LYS A 128 -1.70 -9.46 -6.71
CA LYS A 128 -0.36 -8.91 -6.98
C LYS A 128 -0.46 -7.53 -7.62
N GLN A 129 -1.43 -7.31 -8.48
CA GLN A 129 -1.65 -6.01 -9.10
C GLN A 129 -1.96 -4.93 -8.06
N LEU A 130 -2.71 -5.27 -7.01
CA LEU A 130 -3.00 -4.33 -5.92
C LEU A 130 -1.73 -3.95 -5.16
N VAL A 131 -0.87 -4.90 -4.86
CA VAL A 131 0.42 -4.61 -4.20
C VAL A 131 1.29 -3.76 -5.12
N ASN A 132 1.34 -4.08 -6.40
CA ASN A 132 2.10 -3.28 -7.37
C ASN A 132 1.56 -1.86 -7.48
N LEU A 133 0.26 -1.68 -7.41
CA LEU A 133 -0.36 -0.36 -7.44
C LEU A 133 0.01 0.45 -6.19
N ALA A 134 -0.01 -0.19 -5.02
CA ALA A 134 0.42 0.47 -3.79
C ALA A 134 1.88 0.89 -3.88
N THR A 135 2.75 0.03 -4.40
CA THR A 135 4.17 0.33 -4.59
C THR A 135 4.36 1.48 -5.57
N LYS A 136 3.63 1.46 -6.68
CA LYS A 136 3.69 2.52 -7.68
C LYS A 136 3.26 3.86 -7.08
N ASN A 137 2.20 3.88 -6.29
CA ASN A 137 1.73 5.10 -5.66
C ASN A 137 2.75 5.61 -4.62
N ALA A 138 3.41 4.71 -3.89
CA ALA A 138 4.47 5.10 -2.97
C ALA A 138 5.62 5.77 -3.73
N ARG A 139 6.02 5.21 -4.87
CA ARG A 139 7.07 5.78 -5.70
C ARG A 139 6.69 7.16 -6.22
N VAL A 140 5.49 7.30 -6.76
CA VAL A 140 5.02 8.58 -7.30
C VAL A 140 4.97 9.64 -6.20
N SER A 141 4.45 9.29 -5.03
CA SER A 141 4.35 10.23 -3.92
C SER A 141 5.72 10.70 -3.44
N LEU A 142 6.68 9.79 -3.34
CA LEU A 142 8.03 10.15 -2.90
C LEU A 142 8.75 10.99 -3.95
N THR A 143 8.61 10.65 -5.22
CA THR A 143 9.19 11.42 -6.32
C THR A 143 8.63 12.83 -6.35
N GLN A 144 7.32 12.99 -6.16
CA GLN A 144 6.70 14.30 -6.10
C GLN A 144 7.20 15.13 -4.94
N LYS A 145 7.44 14.51 -3.80
CA LYS A 145 8.02 15.21 -2.64
C LYS A 145 9.38 15.79 -2.99
N PHE A 146 10.25 15.01 -3.63
CA PHE A 146 11.58 15.49 -4.01
C PHE A 146 11.50 16.60 -5.06
N ASP A 147 10.60 16.47 -6.02
CA ASP A 147 10.40 17.51 -7.04
C ASP A 147 9.98 18.83 -6.39
N LEU A 148 9.10 18.78 -5.40
CA LEU A 148 8.68 19.97 -4.68
C LEU A 148 9.83 20.61 -3.89
N LEU A 149 10.66 19.79 -3.24
CA LEU A 149 11.81 20.29 -2.49
C LEU A 149 12.85 20.94 -3.39
N GLU A 150 13.07 20.40 -4.58
CA GLU A 150 14.02 20.97 -5.53
C GLU A 150 13.57 22.33 -6.07
N LYS A 151 12.28 22.63 -6.03
CA LYS A 151 11.75 23.91 -6.51
C LYS A 151 11.78 25.02 -5.46
N ILE A 152 12.09 24.70 -4.24
CA ILE A 152 12.26 25.69 -3.18
C ILE A 152 13.69 26.22 -3.19
#